data_5f8d979eba030a81884e73d5b3e3d429
#
_entry.id   5f8d979eba030a81884e73d5b3e3d429
#
_cell.length_a   1.000
_cell.length_b   1.000
_cell.length_c   1.000
_cell.angle_alpha   90.00
_cell.angle_beta   90.00
_cell.angle_gamma   90.00
#
_symmetry.space_group_name_H-M   'P 1'
#
loop_
_entity.id
_entity.type
_entity.pdbx_description
1 polymer ?
#
loop_
_entity_poly.entity_id
_entity_poly.type
_entity_poly.pdbx_seq_one_letter_code
_entity_poly.pdbx_strand_id
1 'polypeptide(L)'
;MRAIKLLVPLAALIALLPTLVHAQTIEEKARICAACHGENGVPPQQQFPVPAIWGQNLGYLFFQLRDFKSGARKNDQMSPIAETLEPSDLMPLAQYFSKKPWPTLQQPRPSADVLTRAQRANNSVVCTSCHQEGFKGEGTQPRLAGQYRDYLQKTMLDFRNGTRGNNPGMSDLMKAITEDDIAALAAYLAAL
;
A
#
# COMPACT_ATOMS: atom_id res chain seq x y z
N MET A 1 -17.18 24.20 81.77
CA MET A 1 -17.53 24.66 80.40
C MET A 1 -16.53 24.06 79.45
N ARG A 2 -16.85 22.99 78.69
CA ARG A 2 -15.97 22.34 77.74
C ARG A 2 -16.38 22.77 76.32
N ALA A 3 -15.45 23.43 75.59
CA ALA A 3 -15.67 23.87 74.23
C ALA A 3 -15.52 22.70 73.29
N ILE A 4 -16.56 22.35 72.52
CA ILE A 4 -16.57 21.36 71.45
C ILE A 4 -16.02 22.01 70.19
N LYS A 5 -14.86 21.55 69.76
CA LYS A 5 -14.30 21.96 68.44
C LYS A 5 -14.97 21.12 67.34
N LEU A 6 -15.81 21.75 66.54
CA LEU A 6 -16.32 21.15 65.30
C LEU A 6 -15.17 21.07 64.26
N LEU A 7 -14.79 19.87 63.92
CA LEU A 7 -13.95 19.57 62.76
C LEU A 7 -14.84 19.49 61.50
N VAL A 8 -14.74 20.45 60.60
CA VAL A 8 -15.39 20.40 59.29
C VAL A 8 -14.50 19.60 58.35
N PRO A 9 -14.97 18.50 57.76
CA PRO A 9 -14.16 17.76 56.79
C PRO A 9 -14.08 18.56 55.49
N LEU A 10 -12.86 18.85 55.08
CA LEU A 10 -12.56 19.45 53.76
C LEU A 10 -12.78 18.36 52.69
N ALA A 11 -13.97 18.37 52.07
CA ALA A 11 -14.24 17.51 50.92
C ALA A 11 -13.41 17.98 49.72
N ALA A 12 -12.38 17.20 49.35
CA ALA A 12 -11.58 17.44 48.14
C ALA A 12 -12.46 17.20 46.91
N LEU A 13 -12.81 18.28 46.21
CA LEU A 13 -13.52 18.25 44.93
C LEU A 13 -12.52 17.82 43.86
N ILE A 14 -12.47 16.54 43.52
CA ILE A 14 -11.69 16.01 42.39
C ILE A 14 -12.39 16.47 41.11
N ALA A 15 -11.90 17.54 40.47
CA ALA A 15 -12.35 17.99 39.18
C ALA A 15 -11.92 16.93 38.12
N LEU A 16 -12.87 16.12 37.64
CA LEU A 16 -12.68 15.31 36.43
C LEU A 16 -12.55 16.27 35.24
N LEU A 17 -11.31 16.57 34.87
CA LEU A 17 -11.06 17.24 33.60
C LEU A 17 -11.37 16.24 32.46
N PRO A 18 -12.26 16.60 31.51
CA PRO A 18 -12.49 15.75 30.33
C PRO A 18 -11.18 15.67 29.54
N THR A 19 -10.60 14.50 29.43
CA THR A 19 -9.52 14.25 28.50
C THR A 19 -10.11 14.38 27.09
N LEU A 20 -9.78 15.46 26.40
CA LEU A 20 -10.09 15.62 24.99
C LEU A 20 -9.33 14.54 24.22
N VAL A 21 -10.01 13.45 23.91
CA VAL A 21 -9.50 12.46 22.95
C VAL A 21 -9.48 13.16 21.60
N HIS A 22 -8.29 13.61 21.21
CA HIS A 22 -8.09 14.22 19.88
C HIS A 22 -8.11 13.11 18.83
N ALA A 23 -9.11 13.14 17.94
CA ALA A 23 -9.14 12.21 16.82
C ALA A 23 -7.93 12.51 15.91
N GLN A 24 -7.14 11.47 15.57
CA GLN A 24 -5.99 11.63 14.70
C GLN A 24 -6.40 12.14 13.32
N THR A 25 -5.68 13.13 12.81
CA THR A 25 -5.85 13.62 11.44
C THR A 25 -5.37 12.58 10.42
N ILE A 26 -5.81 12.71 9.16
CA ILE A 26 -5.35 11.80 8.08
C ILE A 26 -3.84 11.92 7.86
N GLU A 27 -3.28 13.11 8.02
CA GLU A 27 -1.85 13.37 7.93
C GLU A 27 -1.06 12.63 9.03
N GLU A 28 -1.58 12.60 10.25
CA GLU A 28 -0.97 11.86 11.36
C GLU A 28 -1.02 10.35 11.11
N LYS A 29 -2.15 9.83 10.64
CA LYS A 29 -2.28 8.41 10.25
C LYS A 29 -1.36 8.06 9.08
N ALA A 30 -1.24 8.94 8.08
CA ALA A 30 -0.37 8.73 6.92
C ALA A 30 1.13 8.66 7.29
N ARG A 31 1.58 9.30 8.38
CA ARG A 31 2.97 9.16 8.87
C ARG A 31 3.32 7.74 9.26
N ILE A 32 2.37 6.97 9.78
CA ILE A 32 2.60 5.54 10.10
C ILE A 32 2.92 4.78 8.82
N CYS A 33 2.23 5.07 7.72
CA CYS A 33 2.48 4.46 6.42
C CYS A 33 3.85 4.86 5.86
N ALA A 34 4.23 6.13 6.04
CA ALA A 34 5.49 6.70 5.54
C ALA A 34 6.73 6.02 6.13
N ALA A 35 6.66 5.45 7.34
CA ALA A 35 7.77 4.72 7.96
C ALA A 35 8.30 3.57 7.08
N CYS A 36 7.42 2.89 6.34
CA CYS A 36 7.79 1.82 5.42
C CYS A 36 7.73 2.27 3.95
N HIS A 37 6.72 3.07 3.59
CA HIS A 37 6.53 3.50 2.19
C HIS A 37 7.33 4.77 1.81
N GLY A 38 8.15 5.28 2.73
CA GLY A 38 9.01 6.45 2.53
C GLY A 38 8.33 7.78 2.80
N GLU A 39 9.00 8.67 3.55
CA GLU A 39 8.50 10.01 3.87
C GLU A 39 8.40 10.92 2.63
N ASN A 40 9.18 10.61 1.61
CA ASN A 40 9.19 11.27 0.30
C ASN A 40 8.61 10.39 -0.82
N GLY A 41 7.94 9.28 -0.47
CA GLY A 41 7.38 8.31 -1.41
C GLY A 41 8.38 7.28 -1.94
N VAL A 42 9.67 7.36 -1.55
CA VAL A 42 10.71 6.38 -1.89
C VAL A 42 10.87 5.43 -0.71
N PRO A 43 10.32 4.19 -0.79
CA PRO A 43 10.49 3.20 0.26
C PRO A 43 11.97 2.91 0.55
N PRO A 44 12.38 2.89 1.82
CA PRO A 44 13.72 2.46 2.17
C PRO A 44 13.93 0.98 1.80
N GLN A 45 15.17 0.61 1.51
CA GLN A 45 15.51 -0.80 1.26
C GLN A 45 15.26 -1.61 2.54
N GLN A 46 14.46 -2.66 2.42
CA GLN A 46 14.08 -3.55 3.51
C GLN A 46 14.29 -5.01 3.11
N GLN A 47 14.18 -5.93 4.09
CA GLN A 47 14.28 -7.38 3.83
C GLN A 47 13.11 -7.92 3.00
N PHE A 48 12.00 -7.19 2.91
CA PHE A 48 10.82 -7.51 2.11
C PHE A 48 10.50 -6.35 1.16
N PRO A 49 9.95 -6.63 -0.03
CA PRO A 49 9.71 -5.60 -1.03
C PRO A 49 8.52 -4.72 -0.64
N VAL A 50 8.79 -3.44 -0.37
CA VAL A 50 7.78 -2.42 -0.07
C VAL A 50 7.50 -1.61 -1.33
N PRO A 51 6.24 -1.42 -1.74
CA PRO A 51 5.91 -0.63 -2.92
C PRO A 51 5.93 0.87 -2.66
N ALA A 52 6.22 1.67 -3.69
CA ALA A 52 5.83 3.06 -3.73
C ALA A 52 4.30 3.16 -3.80
N ILE A 53 3.72 4.05 -2.97
CA ILE A 53 2.27 4.28 -2.93
C ILE A 53 1.88 5.73 -3.26
N TRP A 54 2.85 6.67 -3.28
CA TRP A 54 2.62 8.03 -3.70
C TRP A 54 2.24 8.08 -5.19
N GLY A 55 1.21 8.84 -5.53
CA GLY A 55 0.75 8.97 -6.91
C GLY A 55 0.16 7.69 -7.52
N GLN A 56 -0.09 6.67 -6.70
CA GLN A 56 -0.80 5.47 -7.14
C GLN A 56 -2.29 5.78 -7.30
N ASN A 57 -2.97 5.06 -8.18
CA ASN A 57 -4.38 5.30 -8.49
C ASN A 57 -5.28 5.14 -7.26
N LEU A 58 -6.15 6.13 -7.04
CA LEU A 58 -7.04 6.23 -5.88
C LEU A 58 -7.85 4.97 -5.63
N GLY A 59 -8.55 4.48 -6.64
CA GLY A 59 -9.40 3.30 -6.51
C GLY A 59 -8.60 2.05 -6.16
N TYR A 60 -7.40 1.91 -6.76
CA TYR A 60 -6.50 0.81 -6.41
C TYR A 60 -6.08 0.88 -4.93
N LEU A 61 -5.61 2.04 -4.46
CA LEU A 61 -5.19 2.22 -3.06
C LEU A 61 -6.32 1.90 -2.09
N PHE A 62 -7.53 2.42 -2.36
CA PHE A 62 -8.69 2.16 -1.54
C PHE A 62 -9.01 0.66 -1.45
N PHE A 63 -9.08 -0.02 -2.61
CA PHE A 63 -9.37 -1.45 -2.62
C PHE A 63 -8.28 -2.28 -1.95
N GLN A 64 -7.00 -1.91 -2.08
CA GLN A 64 -5.94 -2.64 -1.40
C GLN A 64 -6.03 -2.50 0.13
N LEU A 65 -6.26 -1.30 0.66
CA LEU A 65 -6.47 -1.09 2.09
C LEU A 65 -7.69 -1.88 2.61
N ARG A 66 -8.81 -1.83 1.87
CA ARG A 66 -10.01 -2.60 2.18
C ARG A 66 -9.73 -4.11 2.20
N ASP A 67 -9.04 -4.61 1.19
CA ASP A 67 -8.78 -6.03 1.02
C ASP A 67 -7.79 -6.55 2.08
N PHE A 68 -6.81 -5.77 2.49
CA PHE A 68 -5.96 -6.10 3.63
C PHE A 68 -6.76 -6.12 4.95
N LYS A 69 -7.62 -5.11 5.18
CA LYS A 69 -8.46 -5.04 6.38
C LYS A 69 -9.46 -6.18 6.47
N SER A 70 -10.05 -6.60 5.35
CA SER A 70 -11.03 -7.70 5.29
C SER A 70 -10.40 -9.09 5.22
N GLY A 71 -9.06 -9.19 5.04
CA GLY A 71 -8.37 -10.46 4.83
C GLY A 71 -8.52 -11.03 3.41
N ALA A 72 -9.18 -10.33 2.46
CA ALA A 72 -9.24 -10.72 1.05
C ALA A 72 -7.87 -10.65 0.36
N ARG A 73 -6.98 -9.80 0.86
CA ARG A 73 -5.55 -9.80 0.56
C ARG A 73 -4.77 -9.95 1.85
N LYS A 74 -3.86 -10.92 1.91
CA LYS A 74 -3.04 -11.19 3.11
C LYS A 74 -1.60 -10.76 2.89
N ASN A 75 -1.00 -10.18 3.92
CA ASN A 75 0.42 -9.85 3.99
C ASN A 75 0.80 -9.64 5.46
N ASP A 76 1.92 -10.21 5.88
CA ASP A 76 2.33 -10.24 7.30
C ASP A 76 2.58 -8.84 7.89
N GLN A 77 2.94 -7.85 7.06
CA GLN A 77 3.16 -6.48 7.48
C GLN A 77 1.89 -5.63 7.32
N MET A 78 1.23 -5.71 6.14
CA MET A 78 0.11 -4.80 5.83
C MET A 78 -1.21 -5.20 6.47
N SER A 79 -1.48 -6.51 6.67
CA SER A 79 -2.75 -6.94 7.26
C SER A 79 -2.92 -6.42 8.68
N PRO A 80 -1.94 -6.57 9.61
CA PRO A 80 -2.06 -6.01 10.96
C PRO A 80 -2.23 -4.48 10.97
N ILE A 81 -1.55 -3.76 10.06
CA ILE A 81 -1.68 -2.30 9.95
C ILE A 81 -3.08 -1.93 9.48
N ALA A 82 -3.59 -2.59 8.43
CA ALA A 82 -4.91 -2.29 7.89
C ALA A 82 -6.05 -2.63 8.87
N GLU A 83 -5.88 -3.65 9.71
CA GLU A 83 -6.83 -4.02 10.76
C GLU A 83 -7.05 -2.89 11.77
N THR A 84 -6.01 -2.10 12.08
CA THR A 84 -6.10 -0.97 13.02
C THR A 84 -6.83 0.26 12.46
N LEU A 85 -7.00 0.36 11.14
CA LEU A 85 -7.69 1.49 10.50
C LEU A 85 -9.19 1.39 10.69
N GLU A 86 -9.85 2.53 10.91
CA GLU A 86 -11.31 2.59 10.84
C GLU A 86 -11.78 2.54 9.36
N PRO A 87 -12.96 1.97 9.06
CA PRO A 87 -13.50 1.98 7.70
C PRO A 87 -13.57 3.38 7.07
N SER A 88 -13.81 4.40 7.90
CA SER A 88 -13.84 5.82 7.50
C SER A 88 -12.47 6.39 7.11
N ASP A 89 -11.36 5.72 7.46
CA ASP A 89 -10.00 6.17 7.15
C ASP A 89 -9.55 5.75 5.75
N LEU A 90 -10.11 4.66 5.21
CA LEU A 90 -9.59 4.00 4.01
C LEU A 90 -9.61 4.93 2.80
N MET A 91 -10.74 5.60 2.54
CA MET A 91 -10.87 6.51 1.41
C MET A 91 -10.02 7.78 1.59
N PRO A 92 -10.03 8.47 2.75
CA PRO A 92 -9.16 9.63 2.98
C PRO A 92 -7.67 9.31 2.86
N LEU A 93 -7.19 8.17 3.36
CA LEU A 93 -5.80 7.74 3.20
C LEU A 93 -5.46 7.45 1.72
N ALA A 94 -6.34 6.77 1.00
CA ALA A 94 -6.17 6.54 -0.44
C ALA A 94 -6.11 7.87 -1.21
N GLN A 95 -6.97 8.84 -0.86
CA GLN A 95 -6.94 10.19 -1.45
C GLN A 95 -5.66 10.94 -1.11
N TYR A 96 -5.17 10.85 0.12
CA TYR A 96 -3.94 11.49 0.55
C TYR A 96 -2.75 11.04 -0.29
N PHE A 97 -2.56 9.73 -0.46
CA PHE A 97 -1.43 9.18 -1.20
C PHE A 97 -1.58 9.32 -2.72
N SER A 98 -2.78 9.22 -3.27
CA SER A 98 -3.01 9.37 -4.71
C SER A 98 -2.72 10.77 -5.24
N LYS A 99 -2.84 11.81 -4.41
CA LYS A 99 -2.53 13.20 -4.76
C LYS A 99 -1.05 13.55 -4.68
N LYS A 100 -0.21 12.68 -4.12
CA LYS A 100 1.23 12.90 -4.07
C LYS A 100 1.87 12.66 -5.44
N PRO A 101 3.00 13.30 -5.76
CA PRO A 101 3.73 13.00 -6.99
C PRO A 101 4.27 11.56 -6.94
N TRP A 102 4.24 10.87 -8.09
CA TRP A 102 4.92 9.59 -8.21
C TRP A 102 6.43 9.78 -8.02
N PRO A 103 7.09 9.01 -7.15
CA PRO A 103 8.52 9.16 -6.92
C PRO A 103 9.34 8.60 -8.09
N THR A 104 10.52 9.17 -8.31
CA THR A 104 11.50 8.58 -9.20
C THR A 104 12.28 7.51 -8.44
N LEU A 105 12.03 6.25 -8.77
CA LEU A 105 12.76 5.12 -8.21
C LEU A 105 13.93 4.79 -9.14
N GLN A 106 15.16 4.82 -8.63
CA GLN A 106 16.32 4.42 -9.40
C GLN A 106 16.35 2.90 -9.52
N GLN A 107 16.07 2.39 -10.72
CA GLN A 107 16.07 0.95 -11.03
C GLN A 107 17.10 0.66 -12.13
N PRO A 108 17.81 -0.49 -12.06
CA PRO A 108 18.71 -0.91 -13.14
C PRO A 108 17.96 -1.07 -14.46
N ARG A 109 18.57 -0.64 -15.56
CA ARG A 109 18.03 -0.91 -16.89
C ARG A 109 18.21 -2.39 -17.24
N PRO A 110 17.17 -3.07 -17.72
CA PRO A 110 17.27 -4.45 -18.15
C PRO A 110 18.10 -4.57 -19.46
N SER A 111 18.72 -5.74 -19.66
CA SER A 111 19.41 -6.06 -20.91
C SER A 111 18.44 -6.19 -22.08
N ALA A 112 18.96 -6.16 -23.32
CA ALA A 112 18.16 -6.30 -24.54
C ALA A 112 17.37 -7.62 -24.57
N ASP A 113 17.96 -8.72 -24.09
CA ASP A 113 17.29 -10.04 -24.03
C ASP A 113 16.11 -10.03 -23.05
N VAL A 114 16.30 -9.40 -21.87
CA VAL A 114 15.22 -9.22 -20.89
C VAL A 114 14.09 -8.37 -21.45
N LEU A 115 14.41 -7.28 -22.16
CA LEU A 115 13.42 -6.44 -22.85
C LEU A 115 12.64 -7.22 -23.90
N THR A 116 13.33 -8.01 -24.74
CA THR A 116 12.70 -8.85 -25.76
C THR A 116 11.76 -9.89 -25.13
N ARG A 117 12.18 -10.52 -24.04
CA ARG A 117 11.32 -11.46 -23.29
C ARG A 117 10.11 -10.77 -22.71
N ALA A 118 10.29 -9.63 -22.05
CA ALA A 118 9.20 -8.85 -21.46
C ALA A 118 8.17 -8.41 -22.50
N GLN A 119 8.60 -7.97 -23.68
CA GLN A 119 7.71 -7.62 -24.79
C GLN A 119 6.89 -8.82 -25.27
N ARG A 120 7.52 -9.98 -25.47
CA ARG A 120 6.79 -11.22 -25.83
C ARG A 120 5.76 -11.60 -24.78
N ALA A 121 6.14 -11.58 -23.50
CA ALA A 121 5.23 -11.87 -22.41
C ALA A 121 4.05 -10.88 -22.35
N ASN A 122 4.33 -9.58 -22.48
CA ASN A 122 3.27 -8.55 -22.54
C ASN A 122 2.31 -8.80 -23.71
N ASN A 123 2.82 -9.13 -24.87
CA ASN A 123 2.00 -9.38 -26.06
C ASN A 123 1.12 -10.65 -25.93
N SER A 124 1.56 -11.63 -25.14
CA SER A 124 0.79 -12.86 -24.94
C SER A 124 -0.40 -12.69 -24.00
N VAL A 125 -0.33 -11.78 -23.01
CA VAL A 125 -1.39 -11.55 -22.02
C VAL A 125 -1.95 -10.12 -22.04
N VAL A 126 -1.48 -9.27 -22.95
CA VAL A 126 -1.96 -7.92 -23.23
C VAL A 126 -2.20 -7.07 -21.97
N CYS A 127 -1.14 -6.90 -21.15
CA CYS A 127 -1.23 -6.17 -19.87
C CYS A 127 -1.78 -4.75 -20.03
N THR A 128 -1.47 -4.08 -21.14
CA THR A 128 -1.91 -2.71 -21.45
C THR A 128 -3.42 -2.58 -21.65
N SER A 129 -4.16 -3.67 -21.89
CA SER A 129 -5.62 -3.62 -22.00
C SER A 129 -6.29 -3.15 -20.70
N CYS A 130 -5.68 -3.41 -19.54
CA CYS A 130 -6.15 -2.96 -18.24
C CYS A 130 -5.25 -1.88 -17.64
N HIS A 131 -3.91 -2.07 -17.73
CA HIS A 131 -2.95 -1.14 -17.10
C HIS A 131 -2.66 0.11 -17.95
N GLN A 132 -3.36 0.28 -19.07
CA GLN A 132 -3.27 1.40 -20.01
C GLN A 132 -1.89 1.54 -20.69
N GLU A 133 -1.82 2.39 -21.69
CA GLU A 133 -0.57 2.72 -22.34
C GLU A 133 0.41 3.36 -21.36
N GLY A 134 1.70 3.01 -21.47
CA GLY A 134 2.74 3.43 -20.52
C GLY A 134 2.58 2.84 -19.12
N PHE A 135 1.69 1.85 -18.93
CA PHE A 135 1.48 1.13 -17.66
C PHE A 135 1.18 2.05 -16.47
N LYS A 136 0.51 3.17 -16.71
CA LYS A 136 0.11 4.12 -15.65
C LYS A 136 -1.17 3.71 -14.93
N GLY A 137 -1.94 2.79 -15.53
CA GLY A 137 -3.23 2.36 -15.02
C GLY A 137 -4.24 3.50 -14.93
N GLU A 138 -5.44 3.18 -14.47
CA GLU A 138 -6.50 4.15 -14.20
C GLU A 138 -7.54 3.55 -13.25
N GLY A 139 -8.17 4.39 -12.45
CA GLY A 139 -9.25 3.95 -11.55
C GLY A 139 -8.80 2.91 -10.55
N THR A 140 -9.23 1.65 -10.75
CA THR A 140 -8.87 0.50 -9.89
C THR A 140 -7.66 -0.28 -10.40
N GLN A 141 -7.21 -0.03 -11.62
CA GLN A 141 -6.01 -0.63 -12.18
C GLN A 141 -4.77 0.13 -11.73
N PRO A 142 -3.79 -0.54 -11.13
CA PRO A 142 -2.62 0.15 -10.60
C PRO A 142 -1.68 0.64 -11.69
N ARG A 143 -0.98 1.73 -11.38
CA ARG A 143 0.25 2.10 -12.06
C ARG A 143 1.31 1.03 -11.75
N LEU A 144 1.95 0.51 -12.79
CA LEU A 144 3.06 -0.44 -12.73
C LEU A 144 4.39 0.23 -13.10
N ALA A 145 4.35 1.20 -14.04
CA ALA A 145 5.52 1.91 -14.53
C ALA A 145 6.29 2.60 -13.41
N GLY A 146 7.58 2.28 -13.31
CA GLY A 146 8.50 2.83 -12.32
C GLY A 146 8.28 2.30 -10.91
N GLN A 147 7.53 1.21 -10.70
CA GLN A 147 7.40 0.55 -9.39
C GLN A 147 8.63 -0.33 -9.13
N TYR A 148 8.95 -0.63 -7.89
CA TYR A 148 10.06 -1.52 -7.54
C TYR A 148 9.94 -2.89 -8.19
N ARG A 149 11.03 -3.32 -8.85
CA ARG A 149 11.13 -4.60 -9.55
C ARG A 149 10.75 -5.78 -8.64
N ASP A 150 11.34 -5.83 -7.45
CA ASP A 150 11.14 -6.96 -6.54
C ASP A 150 9.70 -7.02 -5.99
N TYR A 151 9.06 -5.86 -5.81
CA TYR A 151 7.63 -5.82 -5.47
C TYR A 151 6.75 -6.27 -6.64
N LEU A 152 7.05 -5.83 -7.87
CA LEU A 152 6.33 -6.25 -9.06
C LEU A 152 6.45 -7.75 -9.27
N GLN A 153 7.68 -8.29 -9.19
CA GLN A 153 7.94 -9.71 -9.36
C GLN A 153 7.22 -10.53 -8.29
N LYS A 154 7.40 -10.19 -7.01
CA LYS A 154 6.69 -10.88 -5.92
C LYS A 154 5.18 -10.85 -6.11
N THR A 155 4.61 -9.69 -6.42
CA THR A 155 3.16 -9.54 -6.58
C THR A 155 2.61 -10.40 -7.73
N MET A 156 3.29 -10.45 -8.86
CA MET A 156 2.90 -11.29 -10.01
C MET A 156 3.03 -12.78 -9.67
N LEU A 157 4.09 -13.19 -8.97
CA LEU A 157 4.24 -14.57 -8.48
C LEU A 157 3.15 -14.91 -7.46
N ASP A 158 2.81 -14.01 -6.55
CA ASP A 158 1.74 -14.23 -5.57
C ASP A 158 0.39 -14.49 -6.26
N PHE A 159 0.07 -13.76 -7.34
CA PHE A 159 -1.10 -14.03 -8.16
C PHE A 159 -1.02 -15.38 -8.88
N ARG A 160 0.15 -15.70 -9.46
CA ARG A 160 0.38 -16.98 -10.14
C ARG A 160 0.18 -18.16 -9.20
N ASN A 161 0.72 -18.09 -7.98
CA ASN A 161 0.73 -19.17 -7.01
C ASN A 161 -0.54 -19.21 -6.12
N GLY A 162 -1.43 -18.23 -6.27
CA GLY A 162 -2.67 -18.15 -5.51
C GLY A 162 -2.52 -17.62 -4.07
N THR A 163 -1.33 -17.19 -3.66
CA THR A 163 -1.12 -16.54 -2.35
C THR A 163 -1.75 -15.14 -2.30
N ARG A 164 -1.97 -14.53 -3.47
CA ARG A 164 -2.77 -13.34 -3.68
C ARG A 164 -3.92 -13.67 -4.63
N GLY A 165 -5.16 -13.59 -4.13
CA GLY A 165 -6.37 -13.96 -4.89
C GLY A 165 -7.41 -12.86 -5.01
N ASN A 166 -7.13 -11.64 -4.54
CA ASN A 166 -8.10 -10.53 -4.53
C ASN A 166 -8.41 -9.93 -5.92
N ASN A 167 -7.82 -10.49 -6.99
CA ASN A 167 -8.17 -10.20 -8.38
C ASN A 167 -8.02 -11.48 -9.22
N PRO A 168 -9.12 -12.22 -9.49
CA PRO A 168 -9.07 -13.48 -10.26
C PRO A 168 -8.49 -13.30 -11.66
N GLY A 169 -8.82 -12.19 -12.36
CA GLY A 169 -8.29 -11.93 -13.70
C GLY A 169 -6.75 -11.83 -13.71
N MET A 170 -6.15 -11.19 -12.70
CA MET A 170 -4.69 -11.17 -12.57
C MET A 170 -4.12 -12.55 -12.28
N SER A 171 -4.82 -13.38 -11.48
CA SER A 171 -4.38 -14.75 -11.19
C SER A 171 -4.36 -15.61 -12.46
N ASP A 172 -5.36 -15.51 -13.30
CA ASP A 172 -5.45 -16.27 -14.55
C ASP A 172 -4.38 -15.84 -15.55
N LEU A 173 -4.16 -14.52 -15.71
CA LEU A 173 -3.10 -13.98 -16.58
C LEU A 173 -1.70 -14.43 -16.11
N MET A 174 -1.43 -14.40 -14.81
CA MET A 174 -0.11 -14.78 -14.29
C MET A 174 0.15 -16.28 -14.38
N LYS A 175 -0.87 -17.12 -14.37
CA LYS A 175 -0.74 -18.57 -14.63
C LYS A 175 -0.40 -18.87 -16.10
N ALA A 176 -0.78 -17.99 -17.03
CA ALA A 176 -0.56 -18.17 -18.46
C ALA A 176 0.89 -17.90 -18.93
N ILE A 177 1.73 -17.29 -18.09
CA ILE A 177 3.12 -16.96 -18.41
C ILE A 177 4.10 -17.63 -17.43
N THR A 178 5.37 -17.78 -17.83
CA THR A 178 6.39 -18.44 -17.00
C THR A 178 6.92 -17.50 -15.91
N GLU A 179 7.59 -18.03 -14.90
CA GLU A 179 8.25 -17.22 -13.86
C GLU A 179 9.37 -16.35 -14.42
N ASP A 180 10.09 -16.85 -15.44
CA ASP A 180 11.09 -16.06 -16.16
C ASP A 180 10.46 -14.88 -16.92
N ASP A 181 9.26 -15.06 -17.49
CA ASP A 181 8.53 -13.97 -18.14
C ASP A 181 8.07 -12.94 -17.11
N ILE A 182 7.63 -13.39 -15.93
CA ILE A 182 7.29 -12.52 -14.79
C ILE A 182 8.51 -11.71 -14.35
N ALA A 183 9.69 -12.35 -14.20
CA ALA A 183 10.93 -11.66 -13.84
C ALA A 183 11.34 -10.61 -14.89
N ALA A 184 11.21 -10.94 -16.18
CA ALA A 184 11.47 -10.01 -17.26
C ALA A 184 10.50 -8.84 -17.29
N LEU A 185 9.19 -9.09 -17.13
CA LEU A 185 8.17 -8.05 -17.02
C LEU A 185 8.42 -7.13 -15.84
N ALA A 186 8.76 -7.67 -14.67
CA ALA A 186 9.07 -6.87 -13.49
C ALA A 186 10.25 -5.93 -13.72
N ALA A 187 11.33 -6.41 -14.36
CA ALA A 187 12.49 -5.61 -14.71
C ALA A 187 12.16 -4.52 -15.73
N TYR A 188 11.37 -4.85 -16.76
CA TYR A 188 10.92 -3.89 -17.77
C TYR A 188 10.06 -2.78 -17.16
N LEU A 189 9.01 -3.14 -16.41
CA LEU A 189 8.07 -2.20 -15.83
C LEU A 189 8.72 -1.27 -14.79
N ALA A 190 9.71 -1.77 -14.07
CA ALA A 190 10.46 -0.98 -13.10
C ALA A 190 11.36 0.08 -13.75
N ALA A 191 11.79 -0.13 -14.98
CA ALA A 191 12.68 0.77 -15.73
C ALA A 191 11.94 1.83 -16.58
N LEU A 192 10.60 1.86 -16.57
CA LEU A 192 9.77 2.81 -17.32
C LEU A 192 9.71 4.21 -16.68
#